data_fd0c1214bda4aec755ae5cf874b6e5f5
#
_entry.id   fd0c1214bda4aec755ae5cf874b6e5f5
#
_cell.length_a   1.000
_cell.length_b   1.000
_cell.length_c   1.000
_cell.angle_alpha   90.00
_cell.angle_beta   90.00
_cell.angle_gamma   90.00
#
_symmetry.space_group_name_H-M   'P 1'
#
loop_
_entity.id
_entity.type
_entity.pdbx_description
1 polymer ?
#
loop_
_entity_poly.entity_id
_entity_poly.type
_entity_poly.pdbx_seq_one_letter_code
_entity_poly.pdbx_strand_id
1 'polypeptide(L)'
;MRASDVERFFTVPAGVNTVVIHCASIVALGTEPSELVMNVNVGGTKHIIAQCLSHPECEKLIYVGSTGAIPELPKGQAMKEITHFDANKVVSAYGQSKAVATQAVLDAVREKGLNACVVQPSGILGPGDVAMSQTTTGILQQMQGDVPVAVNGTFNLCDVRDLAAGTLAAVDRGKTGECYILANEVVSYPEFARLVAEEGHCKQPVFYLPLWLAHGVAWLLKQLSRATGKAPALTEYMIYNLSRNNAFDSSKAR
;
A
#
# COMPACT_ATOMS: atom_id res chain seq x y z
N MET A 1 2.18 -0.55 19.09
CA MET A 1 1.42 -1.80 19.36
C MET A 1 2.20 -2.59 20.40
N ARG A 2 1.62 -2.90 21.54
CA ARG A 2 2.28 -3.71 22.57
C ARG A 2 2.05 -5.19 22.26
N ALA A 3 3.00 -6.06 22.59
CA ALA A 3 2.88 -7.52 22.38
C ALA A 3 1.62 -8.09 23.04
N SER A 4 1.30 -7.63 24.27
CA SER A 4 0.09 -8.03 25.00
C SER A 4 -1.24 -7.68 24.32
N ASP A 5 -1.26 -6.64 23.46
CA ASP A 5 -2.47 -6.26 22.74
C ASP A 5 -2.73 -7.25 21.58
N VAL A 6 -1.66 -7.81 21.01
CA VAL A 6 -1.74 -8.80 19.92
C VAL A 6 -2.13 -10.18 20.44
N GLU A 7 -1.60 -10.59 21.60
CA GLU A 7 -1.84 -11.91 22.21
C GLU A 7 -3.34 -12.23 22.39
N ARG A 8 -4.15 -11.22 22.68
CA ARG A 8 -5.60 -11.38 22.85
C ARG A 8 -6.32 -11.93 21.61
N PHE A 9 -5.79 -11.67 20.41
CA PHE A 9 -6.37 -12.17 19.15
C PHE A 9 -6.07 -13.65 18.92
N PHE A 10 -5.12 -14.22 19.66
CA PHE A 10 -4.74 -15.62 19.55
C PHE A 10 -5.39 -16.51 20.62
N THR A 11 -6.24 -15.96 21.49
CA THR A 11 -7.03 -16.73 22.43
C THR A 11 -8.23 -17.34 21.72
N VAL A 12 -8.14 -18.62 21.37
CA VAL A 12 -9.18 -19.36 20.64
C VAL A 12 -9.65 -20.57 21.44
N PRO A 13 -10.89 -21.07 21.22
CA PRO A 13 -11.35 -22.30 21.84
C PRO A 13 -10.48 -23.51 21.48
N ALA A 14 -10.34 -24.45 22.39
CA ALA A 14 -9.56 -25.67 22.14
C ALA A 14 -10.10 -26.44 20.90
N GLY A 15 -9.20 -26.91 20.06
CA GLY A 15 -9.53 -27.66 18.83
C GLY A 15 -9.97 -26.81 17.65
N VAL A 16 -9.86 -25.48 17.74
CA VAL A 16 -10.13 -24.56 16.62
C VAL A 16 -8.81 -24.14 15.98
N ASN A 17 -8.63 -24.48 14.72
CA ASN A 17 -7.51 -23.98 13.91
C ASN A 17 -7.83 -22.60 13.34
N THR A 18 -6.82 -21.76 13.22
CA THR A 18 -6.96 -20.37 12.82
C THR A 18 -6.03 -20.00 11.67
N VAL A 19 -6.45 -19.01 10.88
CA VAL A 19 -5.61 -18.32 9.91
C VAL A 19 -5.58 -16.85 10.27
N VAL A 20 -4.39 -16.27 10.30
CA VAL A 20 -4.20 -14.85 10.57
C VAL A 20 -4.04 -14.09 9.26
N ILE A 21 -4.91 -13.11 9.01
CA ILE A 21 -4.75 -12.15 7.91
C ILE A 21 -4.31 -10.82 8.51
N HIS A 22 -3.03 -10.47 8.36
CA HIS A 22 -2.43 -9.28 8.95
C HIS A 22 -2.48 -8.09 7.99
N CYS A 23 -3.52 -7.26 8.11
CA CYS A 23 -3.72 -6.05 7.32
C CYS A 23 -3.26 -4.76 8.04
N ALA A 24 -3.03 -4.82 9.36
CA ALA A 24 -2.78 -3.65 10.17
C ALA A 24 -1.47 -2.95 9.78
N SER A 25 -1.57 -1.71 9.33
CA SER A 25 -0.43 -0.84 9.07
C SER A 25 -0.87 0.61 9.03
N ILE A 26 0.09 1.54 9.15
CA ILE A 26 -0.13 2.96 8.92
C ILE A 26 0.62 3.40 7.67
N VAL A 27 -0.02 4.28 6.90
CA VAL A 27 0.55 4.88 5.71
C VAL A 27 1.11 6.24 6.06
N ALA A 28 2.41 6.45 5.81
CA ALA A 28 3.04 7.76 5.93
C ALA A 28 3.18 8.41 4.56
N LEU A 29 2.78 9.67 4.49
CA LEU A 29 2.73 10.47 3.25
C LEU A 29 3.99 11.32 3.10
N GLY A 30 5.16 10.70 3.23
CA GLY A 30 6.43 11.39 3.11
C GLY A 30 7.58 10.47 2.75
N THR A 31 8.71 11.09 2.43
CA THR A 31 9.98 10.40 2.18
C THR A 31 10.83 10.29 3.45
N GLU A 32 10.52 11.13 4.45
CA GLU A 32 11.29 11.15 5.70
C GLU A 32 11.00 9.90 6.55
N PRO A 33 12.04 9.28 7.12
CA PRO A 33 11.85 8.16 8.03
C PRO A 33 10.93 8.52 9.20
N SER A 34 10.03 7.63 9.56
CA SER A 34 9.12 7.80 10.68
C SER A 34 9.27 6.63 11.64
N GLU A 35 9.74 6.91 12.84
CA GLU A 35 9.86 5.92 13.90
C GLU A 35 8.51 5.28 14.23
N LEU A 36 7.43 6.07 14.26
CA LEU A 36 6.08 5.56 14.46
C LEU A 36 5.68 4.55 13.38
N VAL A 37 5.96 4.85 12.10
CA VAL A 37 5.66 3.94 10.98
C VAL A 37 6.45 2.66 11.10
N MET A 38 7.74 2.73 11.44
CA MET A 38 8.57 1.55 11.65
C MET A 38 8.09 0.72 12.84
N ASN A 39 7.77 1.36 13.96
CA ASN A 39 7.29 0.67 15.16
C ASN A 39 5.94 -0.02 14.93
N VAL A 40 5.02 0.59 14.20
CA VAL A 40 3.71 -0.02 13.89
C VAL A 40 3.85 -1.09 12.81
N ASN A 41 4.44 -0.75 11.66
CA ASN A 41 4.45 -1.66 10.50
C ASN A 41 5.44 -2.81 10.67
N VAL A 42 6.63 -2.55 11.19
CA VAL A 42 7.66 -3.59 11.39
C VAL A 42 7.53 -4.24 12.77
N GLY A 43 7.47 -3.44 13.82
CA GLY A 43 7.31 -3.95 15.19
C GLY A 43 6.03 -4.75 15.35
N GLY A 44 4.89 -4.23 14.86
CA GLY A 44 3.61 -4.91 14.87
C GLY A 44 3.66 -6.24 14.11
N THR A 45 4.25 -6.26 12.91
CA THR A 45 4.40 -7.51 12.13
C THR A 45 5.27 -8.53 12.85
N LYS A 46 6.36 -8.11 13.49
CA LYS A 46 7.20 -9.01 14.30
C LYS A 46 6.44 -9.62 15.49
N HIS A 47 5.54 -8.86 16.13
CA HIS A 47 4.68 -9.39 17.17
C HIS A 47 3.70 -10.43 16.63
N ILE A 48 3.07 -10.20 15.48
CA ILE A 48 2.20 -11.18 14.82
C ILE A 48 2.97 -12.45 14.47
N ILE A 49 4.16 -12.32 13.88
CA ILE A 49 5.04 -13.48 13.58
C ILE A 49 5.33 -14.30 14.85
N ALA A 50 5.69 -13.63 15.95
CA ALA A 50 5.99 -14.30 17.21
C ALA A 50 4.78 -15.06 17.75
N GLN A 51 3.59 -14.46 17.68
CA GLN A 51 2.35 -15.11 18.12
C GLN A 51 2.00 -16.30 17.22
N CYS A 52 2.07 -16.17 15.89
CA CYS A 52 1.82 -17.30 14.99
C CYS A 52 2.76 -18.49 15.26
N LEU A 53 4.02 -18.22 15.61
CA LEU A 53 5.00 -19.26 15.92
C LEU A 53 4.77 -19.92 17.31
N SER A 54 4.18 -19.19 18.26
CA SER A 54 3.93 -19.70 19.61
C SER A 54 2.57 -20.38 19.79
N HIS A 55 1.68 -20.26 18.79
CA HIS A 55 0.33 -20.83 18.81
C HIS A 55 0.19 -21.89 17.70
N PRO A 56 0.32 -23.19 18.03
CA PRO A 56 0.27 -24.27 17.04
C PRO A 56 -1.07 -24.38 16.29
N GLU A 57 -2.15 -23.84 16.88
CA GLU A 57 -3.46 -23.71 16.23
C GLU A 57 -3.48 -22.66 15.10
N CYS A 58 -2.48 -21.78 15.01
CA CYS A 58 -2.33 -20.85 13.89
C CYS A 58 -1.69 -21.56 12.70
N GLU A 59 -2.52 -22.04 11.79
CA GLU A 59 -2.08 -22.84 10.65
C GLU A 59 -1.36 -22.00 9.58
N LYS A 60 -1.73 -20.73 9.42
CA LYS A 60 -1.17 -19.87 8.36
C LYS A 60 -1.27 -18.39 8.67
N LEU A 61 -0.25 -17.66 8.24
CA LEU A 61 -0.23 -16.20 8.21
C LEU A 61 -0.30 -15.70 6.76
N ILE A 62 -1.32 -14.88 6.46
CA ILE A 62 -1.37 -14.07 5.23
C ILE A 62 -0.95 -12.64 5.59
N TYR A 63 0.20 -12.21 5.14
CA TYR A 63 0.67 -10.86 5.37
C TYR A 63 0.29 -9.95 4.20
N VAL A 64 -0.43 -8.87 4.49
CA VAL A 64 -0.74 -7.84 3.49
C VAL A 64 0.42 -6.84 3.43
N GLY A 65 1.30 -7.08 2.47
CA GLY A 65 2.43 -6.23 2.12
C GLY A 65 2.00 -4.97 1.33
N SER A 66 2.76 -4.66 0.30
CA SER A 66 2.46 -3.58 -0.66
C SER A 66 3.37 -3.67 -1.87
N THR A 67 2.88 -3.33 -3.05
CA THR A 67 3.75 -3.11 -4.23
C THR A 67 4.73 -1.95 -4.02
N GLY A 68 4.44 -1.05 -3.08
CA GLY A 68 5.37 0.01 -2.66
C GLY A 68 6.66 -0.49 -2.00
N ALA A 69 6.72 -1.77 -1.58
CA ALA A 69 7.93 -2.42 -1.05
C ALA A 69 8.87 -2.95 -2.15
N ILE A 70 8.40 -3.02 -3.40
CA ILE A 70 9.18 -3.53 -4.53
C ILE A 70 10.04 -2.38 -5.09
N PRO A 71 11.37 -2.58 -5.28
CA PRO A 71 12.21 -1.59 -5.95
C PRO A 71 11.69 -1.25 -7.34
N GLU A 72 11.72 0.02 -7.68
CA GLU A 72 11.23 0.52 -8.97
C GLU A 72 12.16 0.09 -10.11
N LEU A 73 11.58 -0.42 -11.19
CA LEU A 73 12.26 -0.67 -12.45
C LEU A 73 12.07 0.51 -13.42
N PRO A 74 12.92 0.67 -14.43
CA PRO A 74 12.75 1.66 -15.48
C PRO A 74 11.35 1.58 -16.12
N LYS A 75 10.81 2.74 -16.55
CA LYS A 75 9.52 2.80 -17.25
C LYS A 75 9.50 1.85 -18.43
N GLY A 76 8.36 1.18 -18.63
CA GLY A 76 8.16 0.17 -19.67
C GLY A 76 8.50 -1.26 -19.24
N GLN A 77 9.05 -1.45 -18.04
CA GLN A 77 9.28 -2.78 -17.46
C GLN A 77 8.29 -3.01 -16.32
N ALA A 78 7.50 -4.08 -16.40
CA ALA A 78 6.59 -4.43 -15.31
C ALA A 78 7.35 -5.04 -14.12
N MET A 79 7.07 -4.53 -12.92
CA MET A 79 7.60 -5.08 -11.68
C MET A 79 6.90 -6.40 -11.36
N LYS A 80 7.68 -7.39 -10.94
CA LYS A 80 7.23 -8.74 -10.54
C LYS A 80 7.51 -8.97 -9.07
N GLU A 81 6.97 -10.08 -8.56
CA GLU A 81 7.31 -10.55 -7.22
C GLU A 81 8.81 -10.82 -7.11
N ILE A 82 9.37 -10.41 -5.99
CA ILE A 82 10.76 -10.64 -5.63
C ILE A 82 10.85 -11.48 -4.35
N THR A 83 11.97 -12.13 -4.14
CA THR A 83 12.21 -13.01 -2.98
C THR A 83 13.04 -12.36 -1.89
N HIS A 84 13.64 -11.19 -2.18
CA HIS A 84 14.46 -10.45 -1.24
C HIS A 84 14.11 -8.95 -1.29
N PHE A 85 13.76 -8.40 -0.13
CA PHE A 85 13.34 -7.01 0.03
C PHE A 85 14.42 -6.20 0.73
N ASP A 86 14.97 -5.22 0.03
CA ASP A 86 15.97 -4.28 0.54
C ASP A 86 15.34 -2.87 0.66
N ALA A 87 15.13 -2.42 1.88
CA ALA A 87 14.55 -1.11 2.15
C ALA A 87 15.37 0.05 1.57
N ASN A 88 16.69 -0.10 1.44
CA ASN A 88 17.54 0.94 0.87
C ASN A 88 17.29 1.18 -0.63
N LYS A 89 16.64 0.24 -1.31
CA LYS A 89 16.26 0.35 -2.72
C LYS A 89 14.87 0.95 -2.92
N VAL A 90 14.19 1.34 -1.84
CA VAL A 90 12.83 1.89 -1.86
C VAL A 90 12.85 3.33 -1.39
N VAL A 91 12.20 4.22 -2.14
CA VAL A 91 12.27 5.68 -1.90
C VAL A 91 11.41 6.14 -0.72
N SER A 92 10.19 5.62 -0.58
CA SER A 92 9.26 6.12 0.44
C SER A 92 9.45 5.45 1.80
N ALA A 93 9.32 6.22 2.89
CA ALA A 93 9.38 5.69 4.26
C ALA A 93 8.35 4.58 4.52
N TYR A 94 7.15 4.73 3.97
CA TYR A 94 6.12 3.68 4.00
C TYR A 94 6.58 2.41 3.26
N GLY A 95 7.06 2.55 2.02
CA GLY A 95 7.56 1.42 1.23
C GLY A 95 8.74 0.73 1.91
N GLN A 96 9.67 1.49 2.50
CA GLN A 96 10.78 0.96 3.30
C GLN A 96 10.28 0.12 4.48
N SER A 97 9.30 0.63 5.24
CA SER A 97 8.70 -0.12 6.36
C SER A 97 8.04 -1.41 5.90
N LYS A 98 7.33 -1.37 4.75
CA LYS A 98 6.71 -2.56 4.15
C LYS A 98 7.76 -3.55 3.62
N ALA A 99 8.87 -3.08 3.06
CA ALA A 99 9.99 -3.93 2.63
C ALA A 99 10.61 -4.68 3.82
N VAL A 100 10.93 -3.96 4.92
CA VAL A 100 11.47 -4.58 6.14
C VAL A 100 10.49 -5.58 6.75
N ALA A 101 9.21 -5.24 6.82
CA ALA A 101 8.19 -6.12 7.37
C ALA A 101 7.97 -7.36 6.49
N THR A 102 7.93 -7.21 5.16
CA THR A 102 7.82 -8.34 4.22
C THR A 102 9.04 -9.26 4.36
N GLN A 103 10.26 -8.70 4.42
CA GLN A 103 11.47 -9.48 4.61
C GLN A 103 11.43 -10.26 5.94
N ALA A 104 10.97 -9.64 7.02
CA ALA A 104 10.84 -10.33 8.32
C ALA A 104 9.87 -11.52 8.28
N VAL A 105 8.79 -11.45 7.49
CA VAL A 105 7.89 -12.60 7.27
C VAL A 105 8.59 -13.71 6.49
N LEU A 106 9.28 -13.36 5.40
CA LEU A 106 10.00 -14.34 4.57
C LEU A 106 11.18 -14.99 5.33
N ASP A 107 11.87 -14.23 6.17
CA ASP A 107 12.92 -14.75 7.05
C ASP A 107 12.34 -15.71 8.09
N ALA A 108 11.19 -15.40 8.68
CA ALA A 108 10.53 -16.31 9.61
C ALA A 108 10.06 -17.61 8.94
N VAL A 109 9.63 -17.55 7.68
CA VAL A 109 9.34 -18.76 6.89
C VAL A 109 10.61 -19.60 6.73
N ARG A 110 11.70 -19.00 6.27
CA ARG A 110 12.94 -19.71 5.96
C ARG A 110 13.64 -20.25 7.21
N GLU A 111 13.69 -19.46 8.28
CA GLU A 111 14.52 -19.74 9.44
C GLU A 111 13.77 -20.45 10.58
N LYS A 112 12.45 -20.24 10.66
CA LYS A 112 11.63 -20.72 11.79
C LYS A 112 10.48 -21.64 11.36
N GLY A 113 10.35 -21.92 10.06
CA GLY A 113 9.29 -22.77 9.53
C GLY A 113 7.89 -22.19 9.62
N LEU A 114 7.75 -20.84 9.69
CA LEU A 114 6.44 -20.19 9.69
C LEU A 114 5.70 -20.51 8.39
N ASN A 115 4.47 -21.01 8.47
CA ASN A 115 3.62 -21.14 7.29
C ASN A 115 2.99 -19.79 6.98
N ALA A 116 3.60 -19.03 6.06
CA ALA A 116 3.10 -17.72 5.67
C ALA A 116 3.29 -17.46 4.17
N CYS A 117 2.40 -16.66 3.58
CA CYS A 117 2.60 -16.04 2.28
C CYS A 117 2.25 -14.55 2.34
N VAL A 118 2.64 -13.81 1.31
CA VAL A 118 2.49 -12.36 1.25
C VAL A 118 1.61 -11.98 0.07
N VAL A 119 0.61 -11.14 0.28
CA VAL A 119 -0.13 -10.47 -0.79
C VAL A 119 0.33 -9.01 -0.88
N GLN A 120 0.58 -8.52 -2.08
CA GLN A 120 1.14 -7.19 -2.33
C GLN A 120 0.18 -6.36 -3.19
N PRO A 121 -0.78 -5.66 -2.54
CA PRO A 121 -1.71 -4.80 -3.27
C PRO A 121 -1.01 -3.59 -3.86
N SER A 122 -1.50 -3.12 -5.01
CA SER A 122 -1.27 -1.79 -5.55
C SER A 122 -2.12 -0.74 -4.81
N GLY A 123 -2.39 0.43 -5.39
CA GLY A 123 -3.32 1.39 -4.80
C GLY A 123 -4.70 0.78 -4.65
N ILE A 124 -5.28 0.87 -3.46
CA ILE A 124 -6.58 0.27 -3.15
C ILE A 124 -7.68 1.32 -3.34
N LEU A 125 -8.75 0.94 -4.03
CA LEU A 125 -9.94 1.74 -4.23
C LEU A 125 -11.18 0.88 -4.07
N GLY A 126 -12.25 1.44 -3.51
CA GLY A 126 -13.55 0.76 -3.46
C GLY A 126 -14.41 1.17 -2.27
N PRO A 127 -15.58 0.55 -2.10
CA PRO A 127 -16.52 0.90 -1.04
C PRO A 127 -16.00 0.53 0.35
N GLY A 128 -16.50 1.23 1.37
CA GLY A 128 -16.21 0.93 2.77
C GLY A 128 -14.95 1.59 3.32
N ASP A 129 -14.37 2.55 2.62
CA ASP A 129 -13.22 3.33 3.12
C ASP A 129 -13.66 4.36 4.18
N VAL A 130 -13.94 3.89 5.38
CA VAL A 130 -14.36 4.73 6.52
C VAL A 130 -13.23 5.63 7.03
N ALA A 131 -11.98 5.31 6.73
CA ALA A 131 -10.82 6.09 7.13
C ALA A 131 -10.55 7.27 6.18
N MET A 132 -11.32 7.38 5.10
CA MET A 132 -11.19 8.45 4.11
C MET A 132 -9.76 8.58 3.59
N SER A 133 -9.27 7.53 2.94
CA SER A 133 -7.96 7.51 2.32
C SER A 133 -7.76 8.68 1.34
N GLN A 134 -6.52 8.96 0.97
CA GLN A 134 -6.21 10.03 0.01
C GLN A 134 -6.94 9.85 -1.33
N THR A 135 -7.07 8.60 -1.81
CA THR A 135 -7.78 8.31 -3.06
C THR A 135 -9.26 8.67 -2.94
N THR A 136 -9.91 8.21 -1.87
CA THR A 136 -11.32 8.54 -1.59
C THR A 136 -11.51 10.04 -1.41
N THR A 137 -10.66 10.68 -0.62
CA THR A 137 -10.71 12.13 -0.42
C THR A 137 -10.54 12.89 -1.74
N GLY A 138 -9.60 12.50 -2.59
CA GLY A 138 -9.38 13.12 -3.90
C GLY A 138 -10.59 12.97 -4.83
N ILE A 139 -11.25 11.81 -4.84
CA ILE A 139 -12.49 11.60 -5.61
C ILE A 139 -13.58 12.55 -5.12
N LEU A 140 -13.82 12.62 -3.81
CA LEU A 140 -14.85 13.49 -3.24
C LEU A 140 -14.57 14.97 -3.50
N GLN A 141 -13.31 15.40 -3.40
CA GLN A 141 -12.91 16.76 -3.74
C GLN A 141 -13.18 17.08 -5.22
N GLN A 142 -12.90 16.15 -6.13
CA GLN A 142 -13.24 16.34 -7.54
C GLN A 142 -14.76 16.43 -7.74
N MET A 143 -15.54 15.57 -7.09
CA MET A 143 -17.00 15.60 -7.16
C MET A 143 -17.58 16.92 -6.61
N GLN A 144 -16.93 17.53 -5.61
CA GLN A 144 -17.30 18.83 -5.07
C GLN A 144 -16.85 20.01 -5.94
N GLY A 145 -16.02 19.75 -6.95
CA GLY A 145 -15.48 20.79 -7.83
C GLY A 145 -14.23 21.49 -7.27
N ASP A 146 -13.62 20.93 -6.21
CA ASP A 146 -12.48 21.52 -5.51
C ASP A 146 -11.12 21.19 -6.15
N VAL A 147 -11.11 20.45 -7.28
CA VAL A 147 -9.89 20.09 -8.03
C VAL A 147 -9.88 20.72 -9.43
N PRO A 148 -9.66 22.03 -9.54
CA PRO A 148 -9.60 22.68 -10.85
C PRO A 148 -8.33 22.33 -11.63
N VAL A 149 -7.26 21.96 -10.93
CA VAL A 149 -5.94 21.64 -11.47
C VAL A 149 -5.45 20.33 -10.88
N ALA A 150 -4.98 19.44 -11.73
CA ALA A 150 -4.41 18.14 -11.33
C ALA A 150 -2.98 17.99 -11.89
N VAL A 151 -2.29 16.91 -11.49
CA VAL A 151 -0.95 16.57 -12.00
C VAL A 151 -1.07 15.48 -13.05
N ASN A 152 -0.41 15.64 -14.19
CA ASN A 152 -0.38 14.60 -15.21
C ASN A 152 0.56 13.47 -14.76
N GLY A 153 -0.01 12.36 -14.35
CA GLY A 153 0.72 11.20 -13.85
C GLY A 153 -0.04 9.91 -14.08
N THR A 154 0.45 8.83 -13.48
CA THR A 154 -0.17 7.51 -13.57
C THR A 154 -0.22 6.86 -12.19
N PHE A 155 -1.11 5.89 -12.04
CA PHE A 155 -1.14 5.00 -10.88
C PHE A 155 -1.71 3.63 -11.28
N ASN A 156 -1.61 2.68 -10.38
CA ASN A 156 -2.23 1.37 -10.50
C ASN A 156 -3.22 1.22 -9.34
N LEU A 157 -4.46 0.89 -9.64
CA LEU A 157 -5.53 0.73 -8.65
C LEU A 157 -6.06 -0.69 -8.68
N CYS A 158 -6.27 -1.27 -7.51
CA CYS A 158 -6.93 -2.55 -7.31
C CYS A 158 -8.26 -2.32 -6.60
N ASP A 159 -9.34 -2.93 -7.09
CA ASP A 159 -10.62 -2.90 -6.38
C ASP A 159 -10.48 -3.65 -5.05
N VAL A 160 -10.96 -3.06 -3.96
CA VAL A 160 -10.89 -3.65 -2.62
C VAL A 160 -11.59 -5.01 -2.53
N ARG A 161 -12.62 -5.24 -3.35
CA ARG A 161 -13.36 -6.52 -3.39
C ARG A 161 -12.52 -7.62 -4.05
N ASP A 162 -11.81 -7.29 -5.14
CA ASP A 162 -10.87 -8.20 -5.80
C ASP A 162 -9.67 -8.48 -4.90
N LEU A 163 -9.16 -7.44 -4.21
CA LEU A 163 -8.11 -7.60 -3.21
C LEU A 163 -8.53 -8.53 -2.07
N ALA A 164 -9.75 -8.37 -1.55
CA ALA A 164 -10.29 -9.24 -0.50
C ALA A 164 -10.42 -10.67 -1.00
N ALA A 165 -10.98 -10.87 -2.19
CA ALA A 165 -11.12 -12.19 -2.80
C ALA A 165 -9.75 -12.87 -3.04
N GLY A 166 -8.77 -12.14 -3.58
CA GLY A 166 -7.41 -12.64 -3.77
C GLY A 166 -6.70 -12.95 -2.44
N THR A 167 -6.92 -12.13 -1.41
CA THR A 167 -6.36 -12.37 -0.08
C THR A 167 -6.97 -13.62 0.57
N LEU A 168 -8.28 -13.82 0.42
CA LEU A 168 -8.94 -15.03 0.90
C LEU A 168 -8.50 -16.27 0.10
N ALA A 169 -8.36 -16.17 -1.23
CA ALA A 169 -7.83 -17.27 -2.03
C ALA A 169 -6.40 -17.67 -1.63
N ALA A 170 -5.60 -16.72 -1.14
CA ALA A 170 -4.25 -17.00 -0.63
C ALA A 170 -4.25 -17.86 0.65
N VAL A 171 -5.37 -17.94 1.38
CA VAL A 171 -5.52 -18.86 2.52
C VAL A 171 -5.35 -20.31 2.05
N ASP A 172 -6.07 -20.68 1.00
CA ASP A 172 -6.12 -22.06 0.50
C ASP A 172 -5.03 -22.36 -0.53
N ARG A 173 -4.73 -21.40 -1.43
CA ARG A 173 -3.88 -21.58 -2.60
C ARG A 173 -2.50 -20.97 -2.48
N GLY A 174 -2.30 -20.00 -1.57
CA GLY A 174 -1.01 -19.32 -1.40
C GLY A 174 0.05 -20.29 -0.89
N LYS A 175 1.17 -20.38 -1.60
CA LYS A 175 2.30 -21.23 -1.22
C LYS A 175 3.15 -20.54 -0.15
N THR A 176 3.61 -21.30 0.83
CA THR A 176 4.50 -20.84 1.90
C THR A 176 5.76 -20.20 1.34
N GLY A 177 6.10 -19.01 1.81
CA GLY A 177 7.28 -18.26 1.37
C GLY A 177 7.10 -17.47 0.06
N GLU A 178 5.92 -17.52 -0.55
CA GLU A 178 5.66 -16.85 -1.83
C GLU A 178 4.98 -15.48 -1.64
N CYS A 179 5.29 -14.57 -2.57
CA CYS A 179 4.61 -13.28 -2.69
C CYS A 179 3.68 -13.30 -3.91
N TYR A 180 2.57 -12.57 -3.83
CA TYR A 180 1.55 -12.44 -4.89
C TYR A 180 1.17 -10.98 -5.05
N ILE A 181 1.44 -10.41 -6.23
CA ILE A 181 1.02 -9.06 -6.56
C ILE A 181 -0.47 -9.06 -6.90
N LEU A 182 -1.24 -8.25 -6.17
CA LEU A 182 -2.65 -8.01 -6.44
C LEU A 182 -2.79 -6.59 -6.99
N ALA A 183 -2.69 -6.48 -8.30
CA ALA A 183 -2.68 -5.22 -9.04
C ALA A 183 -3.52 -5.35 -10.29
N ASN A 184 -3.99 -4.22 -10.79
CA ASN A 184 -4.69 -4.11 -12.05
C ASN A 184 -3.81 -3.39 -13.09
N GLU A 185 -4.42 -2.73 -14.06
CA GLU A 185 -3.72 -1.98 -15.08
C GLU A 185 -3.27 -0.59 -14.63
N VAL A 186 -2.35 -0.01 -15.37
CA VAL A 186 -1.92 1.38 -15.16
C VAL A 186 -2.96 2.31 -15.73
N VAL A 187 -3.43 3.26 -14.92
CA VAL A 187 -4.40 4.29 -15.31
C VAL A 187 -3.72 5.65 -15.26
N SER A 188 -3.92 6.48 -16.29
CA SER A 188 -3.49 7.87 -16.24
C SER A 188 -4.43 8.71 -15.36
N TYR A 189 -3.89 9.76 -14.71
CA TYR A 189 -4.75 10.63 -13.90
C TYR A 189 -5.86 11.30 -14.73
N PRO A 190 -5.62 11.78 -15.97
CA PRO A 190 -6.71 12.31 -16.82
C PRO A 190 -7.82 11.28 -17.08
N GLU A 191 -7.47 10.04 -17.36
CA GLU A 191 -8.46 8.97 -17.56
C GLU A 191 -9.25 8.68 -16.28
N PHE A 192 -8.58 8.57 -15.14
CA PHE A 192 -9.23 8.40 -13.85
C PHE A 192 -10.19 9.57 -13.55
N ALA A 193 -9.73 10.82 -13.75
CA ALA A 193 -10.57 12.00 -13.51
C ALA A 193 -11.79 12.06 -14.46
N ARG A 194 -11.65 11.54 -15.69
CA ARG A 194 -12.76 11.39 -16.63
C ARG A 194 -13.79 10.39 -16.09
N LEU A 195 -13.34 9.22 -15.63
CA LEU A 195 -14.23 8.21 -15.04
C LEU A 195 -14.96 8.74 -13.79
N VAL A 196 -14.24 9.44 -12.91
CA VAL A 196 -14.85 10.09 -11.74
C VAL A 196 -15.91 11.13 -12.16
N ALA A 197 -15.66 11.88 -13.23
CA ALA A 197 -16.57 12.89 -13.69
C ALA A 197 -17.85 12.27 -14.31
N GLU A 198 -17.70 11.20 -15.06
CA GLU A 198 -18.80 10.47 -15.68
C GLU A 198 -19.71 9.82 -14.62
N GLU A 199 -19.12 9.03 -13.73
CA GLU A 199 -19.87 8.30 -12.69
C GLU A 199 -20.38 9.23 -11.56
N GLY A 200 -19.59 10.26 -11.21
CA GLY A 200 -19.94 11.24 -10.18
C GLY A 200 -20.79 12.40 -10.67
N HIS A 201 -21.11 12.46 -11.99
CA HIS A 201 -21.84 13.57 -12.63
C HIS A 201 -21.25 14.94 -12.28
N CYS A 202 -19.93 15.04 -12.27
CA CYS A 202 -19.20 16.25 -11.89
C CYS A 202 -18.23 16.71 -13.01
N LYS A 203 -17.54 17.84 -12.75
CA LYS A 203 -16.57 18.37 -13.71
C LYS A 203 -15.22 17.70 -13.59
N GLN A 204 -14.52 17.57 -14.71
CA GLN A 204 -13.11 17.20 -14.72
C GLN A 204 -12.24 18.39 -14.33
N PRO A 205 -10.98 18.14 -13.87
CA PRO A 205 -9.97 19.19 -13.78
C PRO A 205 -9.81 19.91 -15.13
N VAL A 206 -9.70 21.23 -15.07
CA VAL A 206 -9.60 22.07 -16.28
C VAL A 206 -8.18 22.00 -16.88
N PHE A 207 -7.18 21.79 -16.02
CA PHE A 207 -5.77 21.79 -16.42
C PHE A 207 -4.99 20.67 -15.71
N TYR A 208 -4.11 20.02 -16.48
CA TYR A 208 -3.21 18.98 -15.96
C TYR A 208 -1.77 19.47 -16.02
N LEU A 209 -1.19 19.73 -14.84
CA LEU A 209 0.19 20.17 -14.69
C LEU A 209 1.18 19.10 -15.17
N PRO A 210 2.10 19.41 -16.06
CA PRO A 210 3.20 18.51 -16.36
C PRO A 210 4.11 18.35 -15.12
N LEU A 211 4.72 17.17 -14.97
CA LEU A 211 5.49 16.79 -13.78
C LEU A 211 6.59 17.80 -13.41
N TRP A 212 7.29 18.36 -14.41
CA TRP A 212 8.36 19.32 -14.16
C TRP A 212 7.85 20.63 -13.51
N LEU A 213 6.64 21.07 -13.88
CA LEU A 213 6.02 22.25 -13.28
C LEU A 213 5.44 21.91 -11.89
N ALA A 214 4.90 20.70 -11.72
CA ALA A 214 4.34 20.23 -10.46
C ALA A 214 5.39 20.25 -9.33
N HIS A 215 6.65 19.89 -9.60
CA HIS A 215 7.74 19.98 -8.61
C HIS A 215 7.97 21.42 -8.14
N GLY A 216 7.98 22.40 -9.06
CA GLY A 216 8.10 23.82 -8.69
C GLY A 216 6.94 24.31 -7.82
N VAL A 217 5.72 23.91 -8.18
CA VAL A 217 4.51 24.24 -7.39
C VAL A 217 4.56 23.60 -6.01
N ALA A 218 4.92 22.33 -5.91
CA ALA A 218 5.04 21.64 -4.61
C ALA A 218 6.08 22.28 -3.71
N TRP A 219 7.24 22.68 -4.28
CA TRP A 219 8.26 23.41 -3.52
C TRP A 219 7.72 24.74 -2.97
N LEU A 220 7.01 25.52 -3.78
CA LEU A 220 6.40 26.78 -3.36
C LEU A 220 5.36 26.55 -2.25
N LEU A 221 4.46 25.59 -2.44
CA LEU A 221 3.43 25.22 -1.45
C LEU A 221 4.04 24.75 -0.15
N LYS A 222 5.19 24.05 -0.19
CA LYS A 222 5.94 23.64 1.02
C LYS A 222 6.47 24.86 1.78
N GLN A 223 6.97 25.91 1.10
CA GLN A 223 7.41 27.15 1.78
C GLN A 223 6.21 27.88 2.39
N LEU A 224 5.10 27.99 1.67
CA LEU A 224 3.87 28.61 2.19
C LEU A 224 3.30 27.84 3.39
N SER A 225 3.33 26.51 3.35
CA SER A 225 2.93 25.64 4.46
C SER A 225 3.72 25.92 5.72
N ARG A 226 5.05 26.11 5.60
CA ARG A 226 5.93 26.46 6.73
C ARG A 226 5.56 27.81 7.35
N ALA A 227 5.13 28.78 6.54
CA ALA A 227 4.75 30.09 6.99
C ALA A 227 3.33 30.14 7.59
N THR A 228 2.41 29.34 7.07
CA THR A 228 0.98 29.40 7.42
C THR A 228 0.52 28.29 8.38
N GLY A 229 1.34 27.24 8.57
CA GLY A 229 0.98 26.05 9.36
C GLY A 229 -0.07 25.15 8.70
N LYS A 230 -0.53 25.45 7.46
CA LYS A 230 -1.52 24.62 6.75
C LYS A 230 -0.81 23.54 5.94
N ALA A 231 -1.39 22.33 5.91
CA ALA A 231 -0.87 21.25 5.07
C ALA A 231 -0.89 21.64 3.57
N PRO A 232 0.18 21.37 2.80
CA PRO A 232 0.23 21.72 1.39
C PRO A 232 -0.72 20.81 0.59
N ALA A 233 -1.43 21.40 -0.38
CA ALA A 233 -2.35 20.67 -1.26
C ALA A 233 -1.63 19.71 -2.23
N LEU A 234 -0.36 19.98 -2.54
CA LEU A 234 0.49 19.14 -3.38
C LEU A 234 1.83 18.92 -2.69
N THR A 235 2.26 17.67 -2.56
CA THR A 235 3.53 17.29 -1.94
C THR A 235 4.46 16.60 -2.93
N GLU A 236 5.76 16.64 -2.70
CA GLU A 236 6.76 15.89 -3.47
C GLU A 236 6.45 14.38 -3.48
N TYR A 237 5.92 13.85 -2.38
CA TYR A 237 5.54 12.45 -2.29
C TYR A 237 4.36 12.10 -3.21
N MET A 238 3.36 12.98 -3.32
CA MET A 238 2.25 12.79 -4.27
C MET A 238 2.75 12.80 -5.71
N ILE A 239 3.64 13.74 -6.05
CA ILE A 239 4.26 13.82 -7.38
C ILE A 239 5.08 12.55 -7.66
N TYR A 240 5.89 12.10 -6.70
CA TYR A 240 6.65 10.85 -6.82
C TYR A 240 5.72 9.66 -7.14
N ASN A 241 4.63 9.48 -6.40
CA ASN A 241 3.69 8.38 -6.63
C ASN A 241 3.04 8.42 -8.01
N LEU A 242 2.74 9.62 -8.53
CA LEU A 242 2.18 9.82 -9.87
C LEU A 242 3.22 9.67 -10.99
N SER A 243 4.50 9.93 -10.70
CA SER A 243 5.58 9.94 -11.70
C SER A 243 6.33 8.62 -11.80
N ARG A 244 6.27 7.77 -10.74
CA ARG A 244 6.97 6.49 -10.70
C ARG A 244 6.43 5.50 -11.73
N ASN A 245 7.19 4.42 -11.96
CA ASN A 245 6.69 3.27 -12.70
C ASN A 245 5.62 2.54 -11.87
N ASN A 246 4.40 2.50 -12.38
CA ASN A 246 3.24 1.86 -11.74
C ASN A 246 2.81 0.57 -12.46
N ALA A 247 3.65 0.02 -13.35
CA ALA A 247 3.37 -1.23 -14.05
C ALA A 247 3.76 -2.42 -13.18
N PHE A 248 2.80 -3.29 -12.87
CA PHE A 248 3.00 -4.53 -12.11
C PHE A 248 2.48 -5.72 -12.90
N ASP A 249 3.19 -6.86 -12.81
CA ASP A 249 2.76 -8.13 -13.36
C ASP A 249 2.06 -8.94 -12.27
N SER A 250 0.75 -9.10 -12.37
CA SER A 250 -0.07 -9.89 -11.45
C SER A 250 -0.40 -11.29 -11.97
N SER A 251 0.27 -11.77 -13.02
CA SER A 251 -0.02 -13.05 -13.67
C SER A 251 0.12 -14.25 -12.73
N LYS A 252 1.00 -14.17 -11.73
CA LYS A 252 1.21 -15.23 -10.73
C LYS A 252 0.02 -15.40 -9.78
N ALA A 253 -0.75 -14.34 -9.55
CA ALA A 253 -1.90 -14.35 -8.64
C ALA A 253 -3.21 -14.78 -9.34
N ARG A 254 -3.20 -14.88 -10.67
CA ARG A 254 -4.35 -15.32 -11.50
C ARG A 254 -4.32 -16.83 -11.68
#